data_0b430c1c653097c6983fbcd4bbe42f8c
#
_entry.id   0b430c1c653097c6983fbcd4bbe42f8c
#
_cell.length_a   1.000
_cell.length_b   1.000
_cell.length_c   1.000
_cell.angle_alpha   90.00
_cell.angle_beta   90.00
_cell.angle_gamma   90.00
#
_symmetry.space_group_name_H-M   'P 1'
#
loop_
_entity.id
_entity.type
_entity.pdbx_description
1 polymer ?
#
loop_
_entity_poly.entity_id
_entity_poly.type
_entity_poly.pdbx_seq_one_letter_code
_entity_poly.pdbx_strand_id
1 'polypeptide(L)'
;MKNLFTLGILVLPLLLINSCVGSRISLETPPPRIATFENDHSKDENYVLANEWMVETFNNAESVIQFTDKESGTVKGKYIIKEGFVSTSPYAASRDALFAIITIRVRDESSRIEIAPPTGEFYSLKSMGTEYGYTPEMFEEDTNELILDFKTRMQGDVGGDW
;
A
#
# COMPACT_ATOMS: atom_id res chain seq x y z
N MET A 1 47.29 -41.55 22.60
CA MET A 1 46.85 -40.22 23.06
C MET A 1 47.02 -39.07 22.07
N LYS A 2 47.75 -39.20 20.97
CA LYS A 2 47.95 -38.15 19.97
C LYS A 2 46.77 -37.90 19.03
N ASN A 3 45.91 -38.93 18.81
CA ASN A 3 44.79 -38.86 17.83
C ASN A 3 43.50 -38.22 18.39
N LEU A 4 43.38 -38.07 19.73
CA LEU A 4 42.19 -37.50 20.33
C LEU A 4 42.17 -35.95 20.26
N PHE A 5 43.35 -35.34 20.19
CA PHE A 5 43.51 -33.89 20.12
C PHE A 5 43.25 -33.36 18.72
N THR A 6 43.55 -34.15 17.69
CA THR A 6 43.34 -33.76 16.27
C THR A 6 41.86 -33.81 15.87
N LEU A 7 41.06 -34.68 16.52
CA LEU A 7 39.61 -34.80 16.21
C LEU A 7 38.82 -33.63 16.82
N GLY A 8 39.28 -33.08 17.97
CA GLY A 8 38.64 -31.94 18.65
C GLY A 8 38.79 -30.61 17.90
N ILE A 9 39.90 -30.44 17.14
CA ILE A 9 40.17 -29.19 16.37
C ILE A 9 39.37 -29.13 15.08
N LEU A 10 38.99 -30.27 14.52
CA LEU A 10 38.22 -30.33 13.24
C LEU A 10 36.71 -30.10 13.44
N VAL A 11 36.19 -30.37 14.65
CA VAL A 11 34.75 -30.22 14.93
C VAL A 11 34.38 -28.80 15.37
N LEU A 12 35.33 -28.04 15.93
CA LEU A 12 35.09 -26.69 16.44
C LEU A 12 34.75 -25.65 15.36
N PRO A 13 35.34 -25.62 14.15
CA PRO A 13 34.96 -24.66 13.12
C PRO A 13 33.61 -24.94 12.44
N LEU A 14 33.08 -26.16 12.56
CA LEU A 14 31.80 -26.52 11.95
C LEU A 14 30.58 -25.94 12.69
N LEU A 15 30.74 -25.55 13.95
CA LEU A 15 29.69 -24.96 14.76
C LEU A 15 29.51 -23.45 14.62
N LEU A 16 30.38 -22.77 13.85
CA LEU A 16 30.34 -21.31 13.67
C LEU A 16 29.62 -20.86 12.41
N ILE A 17 29.08 -21.76 11.61
CA ILE A 17 28.31 -21.42 10.40
C ILE A 17 26.82 -21.29 10.81
N ASN A 18 26.54 -20.46 11.82
CA ASN A 18 25.20 -19.90 11.97
C ASN A 18 25.10 -18.71 11.02
N SER A 19 24.88 -19.01 9.73
CA SER A 19 24.52 -17.99 8.75
C SER A 19 23.24 -17.32 9.25
N CYS A 20 23.29 -16.02 9.49
CA CYS A 20 22.12 -15.16 9.66
C CYS A 20 21.29 -15.18 8.36
N VAL A 21 20.54 -16.24 8.15
CA VAL A 21 19.50 -16.25 7.12
C VAL A 21 18.36 -15.38 7.68
N GLY A 22 18.14 -14.23 7.08
CA GLY A 22 17.00 -13.41 7.41
C GLY A 22 15.71 -14.23 7.27
N SER A 23 14.87 -14.27 8.30
CA SER A 23 13.60 -14.99 8.25
C SER A 23 12.52 -14.04 7.70
N ARG A 24 11.82 -14.48 6.64
CA ARG A 24 10.60 -13.84 6.16
C ARG A 24 9.44 -14.30 7.03
N ILE A 25 8.72 -13.36 7.59
CA ILE A 25 7.51 -13.60 8.38
C ILE A 25 6.33 -13.13 7.53
N SER A 26 5.40 -14.02 7.20
CA SER A 26 4.13 -13.68 6.58
C SER A 26 3.21 -13.05 7.62
N LEU A 27 2.56 -11.96 7.25
CA LEU A 27 1.67 -11.18 8.10
C LEU A 27 0.23 -11.31 7.59
N GLU A 28 -0.73 -11.11 8.48
CA GLU A 28 -2.14 -11.12 8.11
C GLU A 28 -2.48 -9.88 7.26
N THR A 29 -3.33 -10.06 6.24
CA THR A 29 -3.81 -8.96 5.42
C THR A 29 -4.75 -8.09 6.25
N PRO A 30 -4.50 -6.78 6.37
CA PRO A 30 -5.37 -5.88 7.12
C PRO A 30 -6.73 -5.72 6.43
N PRO A 31 -7.77 -5.32 7.18
CA PRO A 31 -9.06 -4.97 6.58
C PRO A 31 -8.94 -3.72 5.70
N PRO A 32 -9.91 -3.49 4.78
CA PRO A 32 -9.99 -2.24 4.03
C PRO A 32 -10.07 -1.02 4.96
N ARG A 33 -9.40 0.05 4.56
CA ARG A 33 -9.52 1.36 5.21
C ARG A 33 -10.77 2.06 4.68
N ILE A 34 -11.64 2.49 5.58
CA ILE A 34 -12.91 3.12 5.23
C ILE A 34 -13.06 4.42 6.00
N ALA A 35 -13.41 5.50 5.30
CA ALA A 35 -13.77 6.77 5.91
C ALA A 35 -15.00 7.37 5.22
N THR A 36 -15.84 8.04 5.99
CA THR A 36 -17.03 8.77 5.50
C THR A 36 -16.96 10.19 6.01
N PHE A 37 -17.26 11.15 5.15
CA PHE A 37 -17.21 12.58 5.43
C PHE A 37 -18.54 13.23 5.03
N GLU A 38 -19.09 14.01 5.91
CA GLU A 38 -20.23 14.88 5.63
C GLU A 38 -19.73 16.21 5.03
N ASN A 39 -20.50 16.78 4.11
CA ASN A 39 -20.27 18.07 3.45
C ASN A 39 -21.60 18.67 3.01
N ASP A 40 -21.58 19.87 2.40
CA ASP A 40 -22.79 20.60 1.99
C ASP A 40 -23.08 20.46 0.47
N HIS A 41 -22.45 19.49 -0.22
CA HIS A 41 -22.55 19.32 -1.65
C HIS A 41 -23.67 18.35 -2.03
N SER A 42 -24.29 18.60 -3.19
CA SER A 42 -25.16 17.64 -3.85
C SER A 42 -24.36 16.41 -4.31
N LYS A 43 -25.05 15.33 -4.59
CA LYS A 43 -24.44 14.12 -5.15
C LYS A 43 -23.67 14.39 -6.43
N ASP A 44 -24.20 15.26 -7.32
CA ASP A 44 -23.54 15.59 -8.59
C ASP A 44 -22.22 16.36 -8.37
N GLU A 45 -22.20 17.33 -7.46
CA GLU A 45 -21.00 18.06 -7.05
C GLU A 45 -19.97 17.13 -6.40
N ASN A 46 -20.40 16.31 -5.45
CA ASN A 46 -19.56 15.30 -4.83
C ASN A 46 -18.95 14.33 -5.86
N TYR A 47 -19.73 13.97 -6.89
CA TYR A 47 -19.24 13.09 -7.96
C TYR A 47 -18.15 13.78 -8.81
N VAL A 48 -18.31 15.07 -9.13
CA VAL A 48 -17.29 15.86 -9.83
C VAL A 48 -16.02 15.94 -8.99
N LEU A 49 -16.13 16.37 -7.73
CA LEU A 49 -14.99 16.46 -6.80
C LEU A 49 -14.24 15.14 -6.65
N ALA A 50 -14.96 14.02 -6.57
CA ALA A 50 -14.35 12.69 -6.47
C ALA A 50 -13.55 12.30 -7.71
N ASN A 51 -14.06 12.61 -8.91
CA ASN A 51 -13.34 12.37 -10.16
C ASN A 51 -12.12 13.27 -10.30
N GLU A 52 -12.25 14.56 -10.01
CA GLU A 52 -11.15 15.52 -10.03
C GLU A 52 -10.05 15.11 -9.05
N TRP A 53 -10.41 14.73 -7.83
CA TRP A 53 -9.46 14.23 -6.86
C TRP A 53 -8.68 13.01 -7.36
N MET A 54 -9.37 12.05 -7.98
CA MET A 54 -8.70 10.88 -8.59
C MET A 54 -7.72 11.27 -9.69
N VAL A 55 -8.05 12.30 -10.50
CA VAL A 55 -7.18 12.78 -11.58
C VAL A 55 -5.97 13.53 -11.04
N GLU A 56 -6.17 14.39 -10.04
CA GLU A 56 -5.12 15.25 -9.47
C GLU A 56 -4.14 14.47 -8.59
N THR A 57 -4.67 13.54 -7.78
CA THR A 57 -3.85 12.76 -6.84
C THR A 57 -2.97 11.73 -7.56
N PHE A 58 -3.44 11.19 -8.69
CA PHE A 58 -2.70 10.16 -9.42
C PHE A 58 -2.24 10.67 -10.78
N ASN A 59 -0.93 10.78 -10.99
CA ASN A 59 -0.27 11.33 -12.19
C ASN A 59 -0.68 10.68 -13.53
N ASN A 60 -1.36 9.55 -13.51
CA ASN A 60 -1.88 8.85 -14.69
C ASN A 60 -3.31 8.34 -14.42
N ALA A 61 -4.25 9.26 -14.37
CA ALA A 61 -5.64 8.96 -14.06
C ALA A 61 -6.29 7.95 -15.03
N GLU A 62 -5.93 7.97 -16.31
CA GLU A 62 -6.45 7.00 -17.31
C GLU A 62 -6.06 5.55 -16.98
N SER A 63 -4.92 5.34 -16.34
CA SER A 63 -4.50 4.02 -15.89
C SER A 63 -5.02 3.67 -14.50
N VAL A 64 -5.44 4.66 -13.72
CA VAL A 64 -5.92 4.51 -12.34
C VAL A 64 -7.43 4.30 -12.31
N ILE A 65 -8.22 5.17 -12.96
CA ILE A 65 -9.69 5.06 -12.97
C ILE A 65 -10.09 3.87 -13.85
N GLN A 66 -10.73 2.88 -13.25
CA GLN A 66 -11.17 1.66 -13.91
C GLN A 66 -12.68 1.63 -14.15
N PHE A 67 -13.43 2.34 -13.36
CA PHE A 67 -14.90 2.34 -13.42
C PHE A 67 -15.45 3.63 -12.83
N THR A 68 -16.39 4.23 -13.54
CA THR A 68 -17.19 5.36 -13.05
C THR A 68 -18.67 5.13 -13.39
N ASP A 69 -19.54 5.44 -12.44
CA ASP A 69 -20.99 5.39 -12.61
C ASP A 69 -21.63 6.56 -11.85
N LYS A 70 -22.05 7.57 -12.62
CA LYS A 70 -22.67 8.78 -12.06
C LYS A 70 -24.03 8.47 -11.42
N GLU A 71 -24.80 7.52 -11.97
CA GLU A 71 -26.12 7.18 -11.46
C GLU A 71 -26.02 6.58 -10.06
N SER A 72 -25.09 5.67 -9.82
CA SER A 72 -24.82 5.13 -8.49
C SER A 72 -23.94 6.03 -7.62
N GLY A 73 -23.31 7.07 -8.20
CA GLY A 73 -22.35 7.92 -7.51
C GLY A 73 -21.04 7.18 -7.15
N THR A 74 -20.60 6.28 -8.03
CA THR A 74 -19.43 5.44 -7.76
C THR A 74 -18.26 5.77 -8.67
N VAL A 75 -17.07 5.95 -8.09
CA VAL A 75 -15.79 6.05 -8.80
C VAL A 75 -14.86 4.97 -8.23
N LYS A 76 -14.25 4.16 -9.08
CA LYS A 76 -13.35 3.09 -8.67
C LYS A 76 -12.05 3.13 -9.46
N GLY A 77 -10.94 3.00 -8.77
CA GLY A 77 -9.62 3.01 -9.36
C GLY A 77 -8.68 1.98 -8.75
N LYS A 78 -7.58 1.72 -9.47
CA LYS A 78 -6.46 0.90 -9.03
C LYS A 78 -5.20 1.76 -9.09
N TYR A 79 -4.44 1.83 -8.01
CA TYR A 79 -3.22 2.62 -7.94
C TYR A 79 -2.05 1.82 -7.35
N ILE A 80 -0.83 2.28 -7.63
CA ILE A 80 0.38 1.71 -7.05
C ILE A 80 0.54 2.27 -5.64
N ILE A 81 0.36 1.42 -4.63
CA ILE A 81 0.58 1.80 -3.24
C ILE A 81 2.04 1.60 -2.81
N LYS A 82 2.76 0.71 -3.49
CA LYS A 82 4.18 0.50 -3.28
C LYS A 82 4.85 0.18 -4.60
N GLU A 83 5.82 1.00 -4.96
CA GLU A 83 6.61 0.77 -6.17
C GLU A 83 7.36 -0.55 -6.15
N GLY A 84 7.38 -1.20 -7.30
CA GLY A 84 8.25 -2.34 -7.55
C GLY A 84 9.69 -1.91 -7.76
N PHE A 85 10.60 -2.84 -7.71
CA PHE A 85 11.98 -2.63 -8.14
C PHE A 85 12.55 -3.87 -8.80
N VAL A 86 13.41 -3.65 -9.78
CA VAL A 86 14.18 -4.73 -10.43
C VAL A 86 15.61 -4.63 -9.93
N SER A 87 16.08 -5.68 -9.30
CA SER A 87 17.48 -5.75 -8.88
C SER A 87 18.39 -6.04 -10.06
N THR A 88 19.46 -5.28 -10.19
CA THR A 88 20.56 -5.57 -11.14
C THR A 88 21.58 -6.55 -10.58
N SER A 89 21.48 -6.88 -9.29
CA SER A 89 22.35 -7.84 -8.63
C SER A 89 21.74 -9.24 -8.69
N PRO A 90 22.51 -10.28 -9.08
CA PRO A 90 22.02 -11.66 -9.07
C PRO A 90 21.74 -12.20 -7.65
N TYR A 91 22.15 -11.48 -6.63
CA TYR A 91 21.97 -11.85 -5.22
C TYR A 91 20.86 -11.10 -4.51
N ALA A 92 20.22 -10.13 -5.17
CA ALA A 92 19.13 -9.36 -4.59
C ALA A 92 17.80 -9.68 -5.30
N ALA A 93 16.76 -9.85 -4.52
CA ALA A 93 15.42 -10.11 -5.06
C ALA A 93 14.84 -8.86 -5.71
N SER A 94 14.17 -9.03 -6.86
CA SER A 94 13.26 -8.04 -7.42
C SER A 94 11.90 -8.14 -6.74
N ARG A 95 11.12 -7.06 -6.78
CA ARG A 95 9.75 -7.02 -6.27
C ARG A 95 8.84 -6.32 -7.27
N ASP A 96 7.70 -6.93 -7.54
CA ASP A 96 6.63 -6.30 -8.31
C ASP A 96 5.99 -5.14 -7.52
N ALA A 97 5.39 -4.19 -8.25
CA ALA A 97 4.58 -3.13 -7.64
C ALA A 97 3.36 -3.73 -6.94
N LEU A 98 3.01 -3.17 -5.77
CA LEU A 98 1.78 -3.51 -5.06
C LEU A 98 0.69 -2.52 -5.45
N PHE A 99 -0.49 -3.05 -5.74
CA PHE A 99 -1.64 -2.26 -6.15
C PHE A 99 -2.74 -2.35 -5.10
N ALA A 100 -3.30 -1.20 -4.75
CA ALA A 100 -4.51 -1.11 -3.96
C ALA A 100 -5.70 -0.67 -4.83
N ILE A 101 -6.91 -0.94 -4.36
CA ILE A 101 -8.15 -0.53 -5.01
C ILE A 101 -8.81 0.56 -4.17
N ILE A 102 -9.08 1.71 -4.80
CA ILE A 102 -9.90 2.76 -4.21
C ILE A 102 -11.32 2.63 -4.75
N THR A 103 -12.29 2.72 -3.87
CA THR A 103 -13.71 2.85 -4.22
C THR A 103 -14.27 4.06 -3.49
N ILE A 104 -14.72 5.05 -4.25
CA ILE A 104 -15.41 6.23 -3.73
C ILE A 104 -16.90 6.07 -4.03
N ARG A 105 -17.73 6.35 -3.03
CA ARG A 105 -19.18 6.44 -3.18
C ARG A 105 -19.66 7.77 -2.64
N VAL A 106 -20.48 8.45 -3.44
CA VAL A 106 -21.02 9.76 -3.09
C VAL A 106 -22.55 9.75 -3.11
N ARG A 107 -23.12 10.57 -2.26
CA ARG A 107 -24.53 10.90 -2.20
C ARG A 107 -24.68 12.37 -1.84
N ASP A 108 -25.90 12.85 -1.72
CA ASP A 108 -26.12 14.21 -1.19
C ASP A 108 -25.53 14.32 0.20
N GLU A 109 -24.81 15.41 0.45
CA GLU A 109 -24.20 15.81 1.72
C GLU A 109 -23.18 14.82 2.29
N SER A 110 -22.71 13.84 1.50
CA SER A 110 -21.79 12.84 2.03
C SER A 110 -20.95 12.15 0.96
N SER A 111 -19.72 11.85 1.32
CA SER A 111 -18.78 11.07 0.53
C SER A 111 -18.08 10.00 1.37
N ARG A 112 -17.82 8.86 0.78
CA ARG A 112 -17.14 7.71 1.40
C ARG A 112 -16.02 7.21 0.52
N ILE A 113 -14.86 7.05 1.11
CA ILE A 113 -13.71 6.38 0.49
C ILE A 113 -13.47 5.03 1.16
N GLU A 114 -13.18 4.02 0.36
CA GLU A 114 -12.76 2.69 0.78
C GLU A 114 -11.50 2.32 0.02
N ILE A 115 -10.42 2.01 0.72
CA ILE A 115 -9.14 1.57 0.16
C ILE A 115 -8.93 0.11 0.57
N ALA A 116 -9.06 -0.78 -0.39
CA ALA A 116 -8.79 -2.20 -0.18
C ALA A 116 -7.27 -2.45 -0.20
N PRO A 117 -6.75 -3.27 0.72
CA PRO A 117 -5.34 -3.61 0.74
C PRO A 117 -4.91 -4.31 -0.55
N PRO A 118 -3.62 -4.25 -0.93
CA PRO A 118 -3.12 -4.96 -2.10
C PRO A 118 -3.35 -6.47 -1.96
N THR A 119 -3.71 -7.09 -3.09
CA THR A 119 -3.72 -8.55 -3.19
C THR A 119 -2.28 -9.03 -3.24
N GLY A 120 -1.83 -9.69 -2.19
CA GLY A 120 -0.46 -10.17 -2.06
C GLY A 120 -0.13 -10.45 -0.62
N GLU A 121 1.08 -10.90 -0.38
CA GLU A 121 1.51 -11.20 0.97
C GLU A 121 2.02 -9.94 1.67
N PHE A 122 1.40 -9.63 2.79
CA PHE A 122 2.01 -8.78 3.80
C PHE A 122 3.11 -9.56 4.50
N TYR A 123 4.29 -9.00 4.56
CA TYR A 123 5.43 -9.66 5.18
C TYR A 123 6.44 -8.67 5.74
N SER A 124 7.18 -9.13 6.74
CA SER A 124 8.40 -8.49 7.23
C SER A 124 9.58 -9.42 7.06
N LEU A 125 10.67 -8.91 6.58
CA LEU A 125 11.95 -9.58 6.45
C LEU A 125 13.03 -8.75 7.14
N LYS A 126 13.64 -9.28 8.19
CA LYS A 126 14.78 -8.65 8.85
C LYS A 126 16.09 -9.25 8.36
N SER A 127 16.94 -8.43 7.77
CA SER A 127 18.27 -8.83 7.32
C SER A 127 19.29 -7.73 7.63
N MET A 128 20.37 -8.11 8.29
CA MET A 128 21.47 -7.20 8.64
C MET A 128 21.04 -5.89 9.34
N GLY A 129 20.03 -5.97 10.21
CA GLY A 129 19.51 -4.80 10.95
C GLY A 129 18.54 -3.92 10.15
N THR A 130 18.28 -4.24 8.89
CA THR A 130 17.28 -3.56 8.05
C THR A 130 16.04 -4.41 7.92
N GLU A 131 14.88 -3.75 8.01
CA GLU A 131 13.58 -4.38 7.77
C GLU A 131 13.10 -4.08 6.37
N TYR A 132 12.67 -5.13 5.67
CA TYR A 132 12.13 -5.08 4.31
C TYR A 132 10.72 -5.67 4.33
N GLY A 133 9.92 -5.30 3.35
CA GLY A 133 8.58 -5.86 3.18
C GLY A 133 7.51 -4.81 3.01
N TYR A 134 6.29 -5.22 3.23
CA TYR A 134 5.12 -4.36 3.32
C TYR A 134 4.24 -4.87 4.46
N THR A 135 4.07 -4.07 5.50
CA THR A 135 3.36 -4.46 6.72
C THR A 135 1.99 -3.80 6.80
N PRO A 136 1.08 -4.32 7.65
CA PRO A 136 -0.21 -3.66 7.90
C PRO A 136 -0.07 -2.21 8.38
N GLU A 137 0.95 -1.91 9.18
CA GLU A 137 1.21 -0.56 9.69
C GLU A 137 1.63 0.38 8.55
N MET A 138 2.45 -0.08 7.61
CA MET A 138 2.82 0.69 6.42
C MET A 138 1.59 0.97 5.54
N PHE A 139 0.70 -0.01 5.38
CA PHE A 139 -0.56 0.19 4.66
C PHE A 139 -1.44 1.24 5.33
N GLU A 140 -1.51 1.22 6.65
CA GLU A 140 -2.25 2.23 7.41
C GLU A 140 -1.65 3.63 7.24
N GLU A 141 -0.33 3.77 7.30
CA GLU A 141 0.38 5.03 7.12
C GLU A 141 0.19 5.58 5.71
N ASP A 142 0.46 4.75 4.67
CA ASP A 142 0.32 5.14 3.26
C ASP A 142 -1.12 5.57 2.90
N THR A 143 -2.14 4.97 3.53
CA THR A 143 -3.55 5.30 3.28
C THR A 143 -4.08 6.46 4.11
N ASN A 144 -3.48 6.78 5.24
CA ASN A 144 -3.91 7.92 6.08
C ASN A 144 -3.76 9.26 5.35
N GLU A 145 -2.67 9.47 4.64
CA GLU A 145 -2.45 10.69 3.86
C GLU A 145 -3.50 10.83 2.75
N LEU A 146 -3.77 9.75 2.01
CA LEU A 146 -4.80 9.74 0.95
C LEU A 146 -6.20 10.03 1.49
N ILE A 147 -6.55 9.46 2.64
CA ILE A 147 -7.85 9.69 3.28
C ILE A 147 -7.99 11.14 3.73
N LEU A 148 -6.91 11.73 4.27
CA LEU A 148 -6.91 13.13 4.71
C LEU A 148 -6.99 14.09 3.52
N ASP A 149 -6.27 13.81 2.45
CA ASP A 149 -6.30 14.60 1.22
C ASP A 149 -7.69 14.53 0.56
N PHE A 150 -8.27 13.33 0.45
CA PHE A 150 -9.64 13.14 -0.02
C PHE A 150 -10.65 13.92 0.83
N LYS A 151 -10.53 13.87 2.17
CA LYS A 151 -11.38 14.65 3.06
C LYS A 151 -11.31 16.14 2.74
N THR A 152 -10.11 16.67 2.60
CA THR A 152 -9.88 18.10 2.31
C THR A 152 -10.53 18.50 1.00
N ARG A 153 -10.40 17.67 -0.03
CA ARG A 153 -11.05 17.89 -1.33
C ARG A 153 -12.57 17.89 -1.23
N MET A 154 -13.14 16.89 -0.55
CA MET A 154 -14.60 16.74 -0.44
C MET A 154 -15.28 17.79 0.47
N GLN A 155 -14.51 18.50 1.26
CA GLN A 155 -14.97 19.61 2.10
C GLN A 155 -14.61 20.99 1.55
N GLY A 156 -13.93 21.06 0.41
CA GLY A 156 -13.59 22.29 -0.30
C GLY A 156 -14.72 22.76 -1.21
N ASP A 157 -14.62 23.99 -1.71
CA ASP A 157 -15.59 24.55 -2.66
C ASP A 157 -15.51 23.85 -4.03
N VAL A 158 -16.65 23.62 -4.64
CA VAL A 158 -16.78 23.14 -6.01
C VAL A 158 -16.54 24.30 -6.97
N GLY A 159 -15.35 24.36 -7.52
CA GLY A 159 -15.01 25.29 -8.59
C GLY A 159 -14.67 26.69 -8.09
N GLY A 160 -13.40 27.02 -8.16
CA GLY A 160 -12.96 28.40 -8.08
C GLY A 160 -13.57 29.23 -9.20
N ASP A 161 -13.78 30.50 -8.93
CA ASP A 161 -14.21 31.51 -9.88
C ASP A 161 -13.39 31.44 -11.18
N TRP A 162 -14.07 31.35 -12.30
CA TRP A 162 -13.51 31.43 -13.64
C TRP A 162 -13.11 32.88 -13.95
#